data_36589f40fe673715f566448c5994696d
#
_entry.id   36589f40fe673715f566448c5994696d
#
_cell.length_a   1.000
_cell.length_b   1.000
_cell.length_c   1.000
_cell.angle_alpha   90.00
_cell.angle_beta   90.00
_cell.angle_gamma   90.00
#
_symmetry.space_group_name_H-M   'P 1'
#
loop_
_entity.id
_entity.type
_entity.pdbx_description
1 polymer ?
#
loop_
_entity_poly.entity_id
_entity_poly.type
_entity_poly.pdbx_seq_one_letter_code
_entity_poly.pdbx_strand_id
1 'polypeptide(L)'
;MGNVTADRAWDVHPVTEADIEAYLDIYLNSYPAYKALDEECRAHYRSKHLTELREDTQTRTMGLFEGGTLIATMKLILFSMNFFGVMQPACGVMALEVHPLHKKKGAALYMIRYAERYARENGALLTMLLPFNIGFYRRMGYGFGGKLYEYHLPTGALPRLDGEVRAHLRLLQPEEFDQAMDCQRRFAARNHGMVEKFDEELRGARGDIQVRRMGYYDGGRLLGYAAYRFESTSACNYTQNRLSVEELVYENGTVLRALLGGLRMQEDLAQTVILRTGEEDFHHLLDDPQDVSGNYIDYGFLQTNVSAVGTMFKLTDGADFVRRTGYRNFPAGTLTAAFRYRNEMADREEELRIGFADGRWAVAEGTADVTVICRQGDLAALLMGSCGLTALLRMGAASADDAEKARQLAQLLYCVQKPWLNADY
;
A
#
# COMPACT_ATOMS: atom_id res chain seq x y z
N MET A 1 5.32 -12.55 25.67
CA MET A 1 4.27 -11.61 26.10
C MET A 1 3.21 -12.42 26.82
N GLY A 2 3.00 -12.22 28.11
CA GLY A 2 2.06 -13.02 28.88
C GLY A 2 0.62 -12.88 28.42
N ASN A 3 -0.17 -13.90 28.68
CA ASN A 3 -1.61 -14.01 28.39
C ASN A 3 -2.43 -12.85 29.03
N VAL A 4 -2.43 -11.66 28.39
CA VAL A 4 -3.08 -10.44 28.91
C VAL A 4 -4.58 -10.36 28.55
N THR A 5 -5.14 -11.37 27.86
CA THR A 5 -6.48 -11.23 27.24
C THR A 5 -7.55 -12.18 27.78
N ALA A 6 -7.29 -12.96 28.83
CA ALA A 6 -8.22 -14.03 29.24
C ALA A 6 -9.45 -13.57 30.07
N ASP A 7 -9.45 -12.34 30.65
CA ASP A 7 -10.52 -11.93 31.61
C ASP A 7 -11.13 -10.53 31.36
N ARG A 8 -10.92 -9.95 30.19
CA ARG A 8 -11.54 -8.65 29.89
C ARG A 8 -12.81 -8.85 29.05
N ALA A 9 -13.93 -8.33 29.54
CA ALA A 9 -15.20 -8.27 28.78
C ALA A 9 -15.08 -7.20 27.68
N TRP A 10 -14.23 -7.47 26.66
CA TRP A 10 -14.10 -6.65 25.49
C TRP A 10 -15.01 -7.17 24.38
N ASP A 11 -15.79 -6.28 23.80
CA ASP A 11 -16.65 -6.56 22.66
C ASP A 11 -16.27 -5.70 21.46
N VAL A 12 -16.32 -6.26 20.24
CA VAL A 12 -16.07 -5.55 19.00
C VAL A 12 -17.29 -5.58 18.13
N HIS A 13 -17.86 -4.43 17.87
CA HIS A 13 -18.98 -4.28 16.94
C HIS A 13 -18.84 -2.98 16.12
N PRO A 14 -19.62 -2.81 15.04
CA PRO A 14 -19.59 -1.59 14.24
C PRO A 14 -19.88 -0.35 15.07
N VAL A 15 -19.13 0.71 14.84
CA VAL A 15 -19.43 2.06 15.34
C VAL A 15 -20.68 2.55 14.60
N THR A 16 -21.62 3.13 15.35
CA THR A 16 -22.87 3.70 14.85
C THR A 16 -22.87 5.23 14.97
N GLU A 17 -23.90 5.87 14.41
CA GLU A 17 -24.07 7.32 14.58
C GLU A 17 -24.25 7.74 16.06
N ALA A 18 -24.77 6.84 16.91
CA ALA A 18 -24.90 7.09 18.34
C ALA A 18 -23.54 7.18 19.06
N ASP A 19 -22.51 6.55 18.51
CA ASP A 19 -21.16 6.52 19.06
C ASP A 19 -20.28 7.67 18.57
N ILE A 20 -20.81 8.56 17.69
CA ILE A 20 -20.00 9.52 16.93
C ILE A 20 -19.15 10.43 17.83
N GLU A 21 -19.68 10.89 18.96
CA GLU A 21 -18.93 11.78 19.85
C GLU A 21 -17.78 11.04 20.55
N ALA A 22 -18.00 9.82 21.02
CA ALA A 22 -16.94 8.98 21.59
C ALA A 22 -15.89 8.60 20.53
N TYR A 23 -16.31 8.36 19.29
CA TYR A 23 -15.41 8.13 18.18
C TYR A 23 -14.53 9.35 17.91
N LEU A 24 -15.12 10.55 17.85
CA LEU A 24 -14.38 11.80 17.64
C LEU A 24 -13.38 12.06 18.76
N ASP A 25 -13.70 11.74 20.00
CA ASP A 25 -12.77 11.88 21.13
C ASP A 25 -11.52 11.02 20.94
N ILE A 26 -11.67 9.80 20.43
CA ILE A 26 -10.53 8.93 20.11
C ILE A 26 -9.78 9.46 18.89
N TYR A 27 -10.48 9.77 17.81
CA TYR A 27 -9.91 10.19 16.53
C TYR A 27 -9.08 11.47 16.62
N LEU A 28 -9.62 12.52 17.24
CA LEU A 28 -8.94 13.81 17.38
C LEU A 28 -7.69 13.72 18.28
N ASN A 29 -7.69 12.79 19.23
CA ASN A 29 -6.54 12.57 20.14
C ASN A 29 -5.49 11.59 19.56
N SER A 30 -5.75 10.97 18.42
CA SER A 30 -4.82 9.98 17.83
C SER A 30 -3.73 10.61 16.98
N TYR A 31 -4.01 11.76 16.38
CA TYR A 31 -3.09 12.48 15.51
C TYR A 31 -2.97 13.97 15.90
N PRO A 32 -2.45 14.26 17.09
CA PRO A 32 -2.54 15.60 17.68
C PRO A 32 -1.73 16.66 16.92
N ALA A 33 -0.77 16.26 16.06
CA ALA A 33 0.10 17.19 15.36
C ALA A 33 -0.62 17.99 14.27
N TYR A 34 -1.72 17.47 13.71
CA TYR A 34 -2.45 18.12 12.62
C TYR A 34 -3.97 18.16 12.79
N LYS A 35 -4.47 17.68 13.94
CA LYS A 35 -5.90 17.77 14.29
C LYS A 35 -6.05 18.67 15.50
N ALA A 36 -6.78 19.76 15.34
CA ALA A 36 -7.15 20.64 16.42
C ALA A 36 -8.31 20.05 17.24
N LEU A 37 -8.47 20.49 18.48
CA LEU A 37 -9.56 20.06 19.36
C LEU A 37 -10.68 21.13 19.45
N ASP A 38 -10.64 22.16 18.57
CA ASP A 38 -11.68 23.17 18.52
C ASP A 38 -12.98 22.66 17.88
N GLU A 39 -14.04 23.41 18.04
CA GLU A 39 -15.38 23.00 17.55
C GLU A 39 -15.47 22.97 16.02
N GLU A 40 -14.72 23.82 15.32
CA GLU A 40 -14.71 23.85 13.85
C GLU A 40 -14.12 22.52 13.32
N CYS A 41 -12.96 22.12 13.83
CA CYS A 41 -12.34 20.84 13.50
C CYS A 41 -13.23 19.65 13.87
N ARG A 42 -13.84 19.71 15.07
CA ARG A 42 -14.77 18.67 15.53
C ARG A 42 -16.01 18.54 14.63
N ALA A 43 -16.61 19.65 14.25
CA ALA A 43 -17.76 19.68 13.34
C ALA A 43 -17.42 19.15 11.95
N HIS A 44 -16.24 19.52 11.43
CA HIS A 44 -15.74 19.01 10.14
C HIS A 44 -15.62 17.47 10.17
N TYR A 45 -14.91 16.92 11.14
CA TYR A 45 -14.73 15.46 11.22
C TYR A 45 -16.01 14.71 11.59
N ARG A 46 -16.90 15.31 12.37
CA ARG A 46 -18.24 14.77 12.63
C ARG A 46 -19.01 14.57 11.32
N SER A 47 -19.06 15.61 10.48
CA SER A 47 -19.72 15.53 9.18
C SER A 47 -19.09 14.48 8.29
N LYS A 48 -17.75 14.46 8.21
CA LYS A 48 -17.00 13.47 7.41
C LYS A 48 -17.34 12.03 7.85
N HIS A 49 -17.19 11.71 9.13
CA HIS A 49 -17.41 10.35 9.62
C HIS A 49 -18.87 9.91 9.57
N LEU A 50 -19.83 10.81 9.75
CA LEU A 50 -21.23 10.48 9.54
C LEU A 50 -21.52 10.12 8.09
N THR A 51 -20.91 10.83 7.13
CA THR A 51 -21.01 10.49 5.70
C THR A 51 -20.41 9.11 5.43
N GLU A 52 -19.22 8.83 5.96
CA GLU A 52 -18.56 7.52 5.83
C GLU A 52 -19.42 6.38 6.40
N LEU A 53 -19.97 6.55 7.61
CA LEU A 53 -20.82 5.53 8.23
C LEU A 53 -22.10 5.24 7.44
N ARG A 54 -22.63 6.22 6.71
CA ARG A 54 -23.88 6.11 5.94
C ARG A 54 -23.65 5.56 4.53
N GLU A 55 -22.58 6.00 3.87
CA GLU A 55 -22.43 5.87 2.42
C GLU A 55 -21.38 4.83 2.02
N ASP A 56 -20.37 4.54 2.88
CA ASP A 56 -19.29 3.62 2.50
C ASP A 56 -19.79 2.17 2.48
N THR A 57 -19.59 1.53 1.35
CA THR A 57 -19.96 0.14 1.12
C THR A 57 -18.82 -0.83 1.42
N GLN A 58 -17.57 -0.40 1.15
CA GLN A 58 -16.36 -1.21 1.29
C GLN A 58 -15.72 -1.06 2.67
N THR A 59 -16.00 0.03 3.39
CA THR A 59 -15.40 0.35 4.69
C THR A 59 -16.34 0.00 5.84
N ARG A 60 -15.77 -0.58 6.91
CA ARG A 60 -16.46 -0.81 8.18
C ARG A 60 -15.66 -0.21 9.32
N THR A 61 -16.21 0.78 10.00
CA THR A 61 -15.62 1.32 11.23
C THR A 61 -16.03 0.44 12.40
N MET A 62 -15.05 -0.22 13.02
CA MET A 62 -15.25 -1.12 14.16
C MET A 62 -14.79 -0.45 15.44
N GLY A 63 -15.59 -0.58 16.50
CA GLY A 63 -15.27 -0.12 17.85
C GLY A 63 -14.96 -1.27 18.78
N LEU A 64 -13.97 -1.08 19.66
CA LEU A 64 -13.72 -1.94 20.81
C LEU A 64 -14.36 -1.31 22.04
N PHE A 65 -15.24 -2.04 22.70
CA PHE A 65 -15.98 -1.58 23.87
C PHE A 65 -15.56 -2.34 25.14
N GLU A 66 -15.44 -1.61 26.23
CA GLU A 66 -15.19 -2.14 27.58
C GLU A 66 -16.32 -1.65 28.49
N GLY A 67 -17.22 -2.57 28.91
CA GLY A 67 -18.39 -2.22 29.72
C GLY A 67 -19.31 -1.18 29.06
N GLY A 68 -19.48 -1.23 27.74
CA GLY A 68 -20.28 -0.28 26.97
C GLY A 68 -19.57 1.02 26.61
N THR A 69 -18.33 1.24 27.06
CA THR A 69 -17.53 2.42 26.71
C THR A 69 -16.64 2.12 25.51
N LEU A 70 -16.68 2.96 24.47
CA LEU A 70 -15.80 2.87 23.31
C LEU A 70 -14.36 3.25 23.72
N ILE A 71 -13.41 2.32 23.55
CA ILE A 71 -12.02 2.49 23.99
C ILE A 71 -10.99 2.43 22.86
N ALA A 72 -11.38 1.89 21.72
CA ALA A 72 -10.54 1.89 20.52
C ALA A 72 -11.40 1.78 19.27
N THR A 73 -10.87 2.24 18.13
CA THR A 73 -11.53 2.18 16.83
C THR A 73 -10.55 1.70 15.76
N MET A 74 -11.11 1.20 14.66
CA MET A 74 -10.35 0.80 13.48
C MET A 74 -11.29 0.79 12.26
N LYS A 75 -10.80 1.23 11.11
CA LYS A 75 -11.49 1.04 9.83
C LYS A 75 -10.96 -0.23 9.14
N LEU A 76 -11.85 -1.07 8.66
CA LEU A 76 -11.58 -2.24 7.83
C LEU A 76 -12.12 -1.99 6.43
N ILE A 77 -11.26 -2.07 5.42
CA ILE A 77 -11.59 -1.77 4.03
C ILE A 77 -11.43 -3.05 3.21
N LEU A 78 -12.47 -3.50 2.53
CA LEU A 78 -12.40 -4.64 1.64
C LEU A 78 -12.02 -4.16 0.23
N PHE A 79 -10.75 -4.29 -0.11
CA PHE A 79 -10.21 -3.94 -1.41
C PHE A 79 -10.38 -5.05 -2.43
N SER A 80 -10.54 -4.67 -3.69
CA SER A 80 -10.20 -5.47 -4.85
C SER A 80 -8.72 -5.20 -5.19
N MET A 81 -7.83 -6.16 -4.95
CA MET A 81 -6.37 -6.05 -5.09
C MET A 81 -5.86 -6.99 -6.17
N ASN A 82 -4.87 -6.56 -6.94
CA ASN A 82 -4.21 -7.39 -7.93
C ASN A 82 -3.20 -8.33 -7.29
N PHE A 83 -3.42 -9.63 -7.45
CA PHE A 83 -2.46 -10.68 -7.11
C PHE A 83 -1.99 -11.35 -8.40
N PHE A 84 -0.80 -10.97 -8.87
CA PHE A 84 -0.16 -11.58 -10.06
C PHE A 84 -1.06 -11.58 -11.32
N GLY A 85 -1.81 -10.52 -11.56
CA GLY A 85 -2.70 -10.33 -12.71
C GLY A 85 -4.16 -10.70 -12.50
N VAL A 86 -4.55 -11.12 -11.31
CA VAL A 86 -5.96 -11.42 -10.97
C VAL A 86 -6.41 -10.58 -9.77
N MET A 87 -7.53 -9.90 -9.92
CA MET A 87 -8.14 -9.13 -8.85
C MET A 87 -8.82 -10.05 -7.83
N GLN A 88 -8.45 -9.94 -6.55
CA GLN A 88 -9.00 -10.74 -5.46
C GLN A 88 -9.13 -9.89 -4.19
N PRO A 89 -9.94 -10.32 -3.20
CA PRO A 89 -10.13 -9.57 -1.96
C PRO A 89 -8.85 -9.47 -1.12
N ALA A 90 -8.59 -8.26 -0.62
CA ALA A 90 -7.62 -7.94 0.43
C ALA A 90 -8.30 -7.05 1.47
N CYS A 91 -7.82 -7.04 2.70
CA CYS A 91 -8.40 -6.24 3.77
C CYS A 91 -7.40 -5.18 4.26
N GLY A 92 -7.71 -3.91 4.03
CA GLY A 92 -6.98 -2.77 4.59
C GLY A 92 -7.34 -2.57 6.07
N VAL A 93 -6.33 -2.27 6.88
CA VAL A 93 -6.48 -1.83 8.27
C VAL A 93 -6.03 -0.38 8.34
N MET A 94 -6.98 0.52 8.56
CA MET A 94 -6.78 1.96 8.61
C MET A 94 -7.23 2.50 9.97
N ALA A 95 -6.67 3.62 10.41
CA ALA A 95 -7.09 4.35 11.60
C ALA A 95 -7.29 3.46 12.84
N LEU A 96 -6.29 2.58 13.11
CA LEU A 96 -6.27 1.82 14.35
C LEU A 96 -5.86 2.75 15.49
N GLU A 97 -6.83 3.15 16.27
CA GLU A 97 -6.74 4.18 17.28
C GLU A 97 -7.16 3.64 18.64
N VAL A 98 -6.46 4.06 19.69
CA VAL A 98 -6.79 3.67 21.06
C VAL A 98 -6.90 4.93 21.92
N HIS A 99 -8.00 5.06 22.63
CA HIS A 99 -8.21 6.17 23.56
C HIS A 99 -7.00 6.36 24.49
N PRO A 100 -6.49 7.58 24.69
CA PRO A 100 -5.25 7.83 25.43
C PRO A 100 -5.14 7.13 26.79
N LEU A 101 -6.22 7.09 27.55
CA LEU A 101 -6.28 6.46 28.87
C LEU A 101 -6.38 4.92 28.85
N HIS A 102 -6.60 4.33 27.66
CA HIS A 102 -6.70 2.87 27.46
C HIS A 102 -5.51 2.28 26.69
N LYS A 103 -4.49 3.10 26.39
CA LYS A 103 -3.24 2.64 25.73
C LYS A 103 -2.47 1.64 26.61
N LYS A 104 -1.63 0.82 25.97
CA LYS A 104 -0.75 -0.20 26.59
C LYS A 104 -1.46 -1.32 27.36
N LYS A 105 -2.78 -1.47 27.18
CA LYS A 105 -3.58 -2.53 27.80
C LYS A 105 -3.87 -3.72 26.87
N GLY A 106 -3.34 -3.70 25.62
CA GLY A 106 -3.54 -4.78 24.63
C GLY A 106 -4.66 -4.52 23.62
N ALA A 107 -5.38 -3.37 23.69
CA ALA A 107 -6.50 -3.05 22.82
C ALA A 107 -6.15 -3.15 21.32
N ALA A 108 -5.03 -2.55 20.88
CA ALA A 108 -4.61 -2.61 19.48
C ALA A 108 -4.29 -4.04 19.01
N LEU A 109 -3.68 -4.88 19.87
CA LEU A 109 -3.44 -6.29 19.56
C LEU A 109 -4.77 -7.06 19.39
N TYR A 110 -5.74 -6.77 20.25
CA TYR A 110 -7.06 -7.38 20.17
C TYR A 110 -7.78 -6.99 18.87
N MET A 111 -7.71 -5.71 18.49
CA MET A 111 -8.29 -5.21 17.25
C MET A 111 -7.63 -5.81 16.01
N ILE A 112 -6.31 -5.99 16.00
CA ILE A 112 -5.62 -6.67 14.87
C ILE A 112 -6.05 -8.15 14.77
N ARG A 113 -6.24 -8.87 15.89
CA ARG A 113 -6.81 -10.24 15.85
C ARG A 113 -8.21 -10.26 15.26
N TYR A 114 -9.01 -9.25 15.60
CA TYR A 114 -10.33 -9.09 15.00
C TYR A 114 -10.23 -8.83 13.49
N ALA A 115 -9.33 -7.94 13.05
CA ALA A 115 -9.10 -7.65 11.63
C ALA A 115 -8.70 -8.90 10.82
N GLU A 116 -7.84 -9.75 11.38
CA GLU A 116 -7.44 -11.01 10.73
C GLU A 116 -8.62 -11.98 10.58
N ARG A 117 -9.45 -12.09 11.61
CA ARG A 117 -10.67 -12.91 11.55
C ARG A 117 -11.64 -12.35 10.53
N TYR A 118 -11.94 -11.07 10.58
CA TYR A 118 -12.81 -10.37 9.64
C TYR A 118 -12.33 -10.54 8.19
N ALA A 119 -11.03 -10.36 7.94
CA ALA A 119 -10.44 -10.54 6.62
C ALA A 119 -10.64 -11.97 6.09
N ARG A 120 -10.42 -12.97 6.93
CA ARG A 120 -10.63 -14.39 6.58
C ARG A 120 -12.10 -14.69 6.29
N GLU A 121 -13.02 -14.23 7.12
CA GLU A 121 -14.47 -14.41 6.96
C GLU A 121 -15.01 -13.75 5.69
N ASN A 122 -14.36 -12.68 5.22
CA ASN A 122 -14.69 -11.98 3.98
C ASN A 122 -13.82 -12.42 2.78
N GLY A 123 -13.10 -13.52 2.89
CA GLY A 123 -12.33 -14.12 1.81
C GLY A 123 -11.10 -13.32 1.36
N ALA A 124 -10.61 -12.38 2.18
CA ALA A 124 -9.40 -11.63 1.87
C ALA A 124 -8.15 -12.52 2.03
N LEU A 125 -7.24 -12.46 1.06
CA LEU A 125 -6.00 -13.25 1.05
C LEU A 125 -4.97 -12.72 2.07
N LEU A 126 -5.03 -11.43 2.36
CA LEU A 126 -4.13 -10.80 3.33
C LEU A 126 -4.82 -9.62 4.02
N THR A 127 -4.26 -9.24 5.16
CA THR A 127 -4.44 -7.90 5.73
C THR A 127 -3.27 -7.02 5.35
N MET A 128 -3.52 -5.71 5.13
CA MET A 128 -2.52 -4.74 4.73
C MET A 128 -2.72 -3.42 5.46
N LEU A 129 -1.64 -2.68 5.68
CA LEU A 129 -1.67 -1.40 6.36
C LEU A 129 -0.46 -0.53 6.02
N LEU A 130 -0.61 0.79 6.19
CA LEU A 130 0.50 1.74 6.21
C LEU A 130 0.98 1.89 7.67
N PRO A 131 2.24 1.52 7.98
CA PRO A 131 2.67 1.45 9.38
C PRO A 131 3.04 2.81 9.95
N PHE A 132 2.37 3.28 11.00
CA PHE A 132 2.86 4.40 11.81
C PHE A 132 4.05 4.00 12.70
N ASN A 133 4.21 2.71 12.99
CA ASN A 133 5.34 2.14 13.73
C ASN A 133 5.64 0.73 13.21
N ILE A 134 6.70 0.61 12.45
CA ILE A 134 7.10 -0.63 11.79
C ILE A 134 7.32 -1.75 12.81
N GLY A 135 8.08 -1.49 13.88
CA GLY A 135 8.41 -2.49 14.90
C GLY A 135 7.18 -3.02 15.64
N PHE A 136 6.14 -2.19 15.78
CA PHE A 136 4.87 -2.58 16.37
C PHE A 136 4.17 -3.66 15.52
N TYR A 137 4.00 -3.44 14.23
CA TYR A 137 3.35 -4.39 13.33
C TYR A 137 4.21 -5.61 13.00
N ARG A 138 5.54 -5.47 12.95
CA ARG A 138 6.46 -6.61 12.82
C ARG A 138 6.26 -7.64 13.93
N ARG A 139 6.03 -7.21 15.18
CA ARG A 139 5.72 -8.09 16.32
C ARG A 139 4.33 -8.75 16.23
N MET A 140 3.49 -8.33 15.31
CA MET A 140 2.18 -8.94 15.03
C MET A 140 2.21 -9.82 13.77
N GLY A 141 3.39 -10.09 13.20
CA GLY A 141 3.56 -10.96 12.05
C GLY A 141 3.41 -10.28 10.68
N TYR A 142 3.37 -8.94 10.63
CA TYR A 142 3.39 -8.23 9.35
C TYR A 142 4.79 -8.18 8.75
N GLY A 143 4.88 -8.43 7.44
CA GLY A 143 6.07 -8.30 6.62
C GLY A 143 6.08 -7.01 5.81
N PHE A 144 7.24 -6.67 5.26
CA PHE A 144 7.36 -5.54 4.35
C PHE A 144 6.67 -5.84 3.02
N GLY A 145 5.83 -4.93 2.56
CA GLY A 145 5.21 -4.94 1.24
C GLY A 145 6.03 -4.17 0.22
N GLY A 146 5.37 -3.39 -0.61
CA GLY A 146 6.04 -2.50 -1.54
C GLY A 146 6.76 -1.35 -0.86
N LYS A 147 7.82 -0.87 -1.49
CA LYS A 147 8.45 0.40 -1.10
C LYS A 147 7.76 1.57 -1.79
N LEU A 148 7.90 2.75 -1.19
CA LEU A 148 7.60 4.02 -1.81
C LEU A 148 8.90 4.76 -2.10
N TYR A 149 9.04 5.28 -3.31
CA TYR A 149 10.13 6.15 -3.72
C TYR A 149 9.58 7.54 -4.01
N GLU A 150 10.11 8.56 -3.35
CA GLU A 150 9.74 9.95 -3.58
C GLU A 150 10.91 10.66 -4.23
N TYR A 151 10.65 11.20 -5.42
CA TYR A 151 11.59 11.96 -6.23
C TYR A 151 11.29 13.45 -6.10
N HIS A 152 12.30 14.25 -5.82
CA HIS A 152 12.27 15.70 -5.88
C HIS A 152 13.20 16.15 -7.02
N LEU A 153 12.64 16.46 -8.16
CA LEU A 153 13.39 16.71 -9.38
C LEU A 153 13.22 18.16 -9.86
N PRO A 154 14.25 18.78 -10.47
CA PRO A 154 14.00 19.93 -11.30
C PRO A 154 12.95 19.58 -12.36
N THR A 155 11.93 20.41 -12.56
CA THR A 155 10.88 20.12 -13.55
C THR A 155 11.47 19.93 -14.96
N GLY A 156 12.53 20.65 -15.28
CA GLY A 156 13.28 20.50 -16.53
C GLY A 156 14.06 19.17 -16.69
N ALA A 157 14.21 18.35 -15.62
CA ALA A 157 14.83 17.03 -15.71
C ALA A 157 13.88 15.93 -16.23
N LEU A 158 12.57 16.20 -16.24
CA LEU A 158 11.59 15.27 -16.81
C LEU A 158 11.82 15.11 -18.33
N PRO A 159 11.41 13.98 -18.94
CA PRO A 159 11.54 13.74 -20.37
C PRO A 159 10.97 14.87 -21.23
N ARG A 160 11.58 15.14 -22.35
CA ARG A 160 11.05 16.10 -23.33
C ARG A 160 9.85 15.51 -24.06
N LEU A 161 8.86 16.35 -24.33
CA LEU A 161 7.68 15.95 -25.09
C LEU A 161 7.96 16.07 -26.59
N ASP A 162 7.72 15.00 -27.32
CA ASP A 162 7.73 14.99 -28.76
C ASP A 162 6.50 15.79 -29.30
N GLY A 163 6.69 16.53 -30.39
CA GLY A 163 5.65 17.37 -30.98
C GLY A 163 4.42 16.58 -31.45
N GLU A 164 4.62 15.39 -32.03
CA GLU A 164 3.51 14.51 -32.48
C GLU A 164 2.74 13.96 -31.28
N VAL A 165 3.44 13.55 -30.24
CA VAL A 165 2.86 12.98 -29.02
C VAL A 165 2.04 14.03 -28.24
N ARG A 166 2.41 15.31 -28.36
CA ARG A 166 1.70 16.43 -27.70
C ARG A 166 0.21 16.50 -28.11
N ALA A 167 -0.11 16.14 -29.33
CA ALA A 167 -1.51 16.19 -29.83
C ALA A 167 -2.45 15.23 -29.08
N HIS A 168 -1.91 14.21 -28.41
CA HIS A 168 -2.67 13.25 -27.60
C HIS A 168 -2.94 13.75 -26.16
N LEU A 169 -2.27 14.83 -25.72
CA LEU A 169 -2.42 15.35 -24.37
C LEU A 169 -3.49 16.44 -24.29
N ARG A 170 -4.37 16.32 -23.30
CA ARG A 170 -5.33 17.38 -22.94
C ARG A 170 -5.66 17.33 -21.43
N LEU A 171 -6.16 18.46 -20.93
CA LEU A 171 -6.69 18.49 -19.56
C LEU A 171 -8.07 17.80 -19.53
N LEU A 172 -8.29 16.97 -18.52
CA LEU A 172 -9.60 16.39 -18.25
C LEU A 172 -10.50 17.45 -17.62
N GLN A 173 -11.77 17.45 -18.04
CA GLN A 173 -12.80 18.24 -17.39
C GLN A 173 -13.36 17.50 -16.17
N PRO A 174 -13.98 18.17 -15.19
CA PRO A 174 -14.55 17.53 -14.01
C PRO A 174 -15.55 16.40 -14.34
N GLU A 175 -16.30 16.53 -15.43
CA GLU A 175 -17.29 15.56 -15.91
C GLU A 175 -16.64 14.27 -16.42
N GLU A 176 -15.35 14.29 -16.73
CA GLU A 176 -14.56 13.16 -17.21
C GLU A 176 -13.87 12.38 -16.09
N PHE A 177 -14.16 12.70 -14.82
CA PHE A 177 -13.58 12.02 -13.66
C PHE A 177 -13.74 10.50 -13.72
N ASP A 178 -14.91 10.03 -14.16
CA ASP A 178 -15.18 8.58 -14.25
C ASP A 178 -14.32 7.89 -15.32
N GLN A 179 -13.92 8.58 -16.40
CA GLN A 179 -12.97 8.05 -17.37
C GLN A 179 -11.56 7.88 -16.74
N ALA A 180 -11.15 8.82 -15.88
CA ALA A 180 -9.90 8.69 -15.14
C ALA A 180 -9.95 7.48 -14.19
N MET A 181 -11.06 7.27 -13.49
CA MET A 181 -11.23 6.13 -12.59
C MET A 181 -11.27 4.80 -13.33
N ASP A 182 -11.88 4.75 -14.54
CA ASP A 182 -11.79 3.57 -15.40
C ASP A 182 -10.35 3.27 -15.84
N CYS A 183 -9.59 4.31 -16.16
CA CYS A 183 -8.17 4.18 -16.50
C CYS A 183 -7.37 3.65 -15.31
N GLN A 184 -7.64 4.15 -14.10
CA GLN A 184 -7.02 3.69 -12.86
C GLN A 184 -7.34 2.21 -12.58
N ARG A 185 -8.60 1.78 -12.71
CA ARG A 185 -8.98 0.37 -12.55
C ARG A 185 -8.23 -0.55 -13.53
N ARG A 186 -8.09 -0.15 -14.79
CA ARG A 186 -7.31 -0.91 -15.77
C ARG A 186 -5.82 -0.96 -15.43
N PHE A 187 -5.29 0.10 -14.86
CA PHE A 187 -3.91 0.16 -14.38
C PHE A 187 -3.71 -0.76 -13.16
N ALA A 188 -4.60 -0.70 -12.18
CA ALA A 188 -4.58 -1.57 -11.02
C ALA A 188 -4.67 -3.06 -11.41
N ALA A 189 -5.55 -3.39 -12.36
CA ALA A 189 -5.73 -4.76 -12.85
C ALA A 189 -4.50 -5.35 -13.55
N ARG A 190 -3.52 -4.53 -13.95
CA ARG A 190 -2.27 -4.96 -14.61
C ARG A 190 -1.05 -4.96 -13.70
N ASN A 191 -1.12 -4.28 -12.57
CA ASN A 191 0.03 -4.07 -11.69
C ASN A 191 -0.14 -4.80 -10.37
N HIS A 192 0.76 -5.74 -10.11
CA HIS A 192 0.74 -6.54 -8.89
C HIS A 192 0.81 -5.68 -7.63
N GLY A 193 -0.07 -5.95 -6.68
CA GLY A 193 -0.14 -5.23 -5.41
C GLY A 193 -1.04 -3.99 -5.43
N MET A 194 -1.49 -3.53 -6.60
CA MET A 194 -2.39 -2.38 -6.69
C MET A 194 -3.83 -2.73 -6.32
N VAL A 195 -4.53 -1.74 -5.82
CA VAL A 195 -5.95 -1.83 -5.45
C VAL A 195 -6.81 -0.88 -6.30
N GLU A 196 -8.07 -1.22 -6.46
CA GLU A 196 -9.06 -0.25 -6.91
C GLU A 196 -9.35 0.76 -5.81
N LYS A 197 -9.61 2.01 -6.18
CA LYS A 197 -9.93 3.06 -5.22
C LYS A 197 -11.23 2.75 -4.48
N PHE A 198 -11.24 2.99 -3.19
CA PHE A 198 -12.39 2.80 -2.32
C PHE A 198 -13.22 4.09 -2.15
N ASP A 199 -14.40 3.98 -1.53
CA ASP A 199 -15.41 5.03 -1.49
C ASP A 199 -14.90 6.38 -0.95
N GLU A 200 -14.17 6.38 0.18
CA GLU A 200 -13.61 7.59 0.80
C GLU A 200 -12.58 8.25 -0.13
N GLU A 201 -11.69 7.46 -0.74
CA GLU A 201 -10.68 7.95 -1.68
C GLU A 201 -11.31 8.54 -2.93
N LEU A 202 -12.35 7.87 -3.49
CA LEU A 202 -13.10 8.37 -4.64
C LEU A 202 -13.80 9.70 -4.36
N ARG A 203 -14.44 9.83 -3.18
CA ARG A 203 -15.06 11.09 -2.76
C ARG A 203 -14.03 12.21 -2.60
N GLY A 204 -12.91 11.93 -1.94
CA GLY A 204 -11.82 12.87 -1.78
C GLY A 204 -11.26 13.35 -3.12
N ALA A 205 -10.95 12.41 -4.03
CA ALA A 205 -10.40 12.71 -5.34
C ALA A 205 -11.36 13.48 -6.25
N ARG A 206 -12.68 13.22 -6.15
CA ARG A 206 -13.71 13.95 -6.89
C ARG A 206 -13.92 15.36 -6.35
N GLY A 207 -13.86 15.54 -5.02
CA GLY A 207 -14.08 16.82 -4.34
C GLY A 207 -12.89 17.76 -4.35
N ASP A 208 -11.70 17.29 -4.68
CA ASP A 208 -10.50 18.13 -4.68
C ASP A 208 -10.39 18.98 -5.95
N ILE A 209 -10.85 20.22 -5.82
CA ILE A 209 -10.85 21.21 -6.91
C ILE A 209 -9.45 21.79 -7.23
N GLN A 210 -8.45 21.54 -6.40
CA GLN A 210 -7.08 22.00 -6.65
C GLN A 210 -6.29 21.04 -7.55
N VAL A 211 -6.72 19.78 -7.63
CA VAL A 211 -6.07 18.76 -8.46
C VAL A 211 -6.48 18.92 -9.92
N ARG A 212 -5.48 19.12 -10.76
CA ARG A 212 -5.60 19.10 -12.22
C ARG A 212 -5.30 17.72 -12.74
N ARG A 213 -6.01 17.29 -13.77
CA ARG A 213 -5.75 16.01 -14.43
C ARG A 213 -5.42 16.24 -15.90
N MET A 214 -4.24 15.81 -16.33
CA MET A 214 -3.82 15.81 -17.72
C MET A 214 -3.86 14.36 -18.23
N GLY A 215 -4.61 14.10 -19.29
CA GLY A 215 -4.77 12.78 -19.87
C GLY A 215 -4.09 12.63 -21.22
N TYR A 216 -3.65 11.41 -21.50
CA TYR A 216 -3.21 10.96 -22.80
C TYR A 216 -4.33 10.16 -23.48
N TYR A 217 -4.77 10.61 -24.65
CA TYR A 217 -5.85 9.99 -25.41
C TYR A 217 -5.34 9.42 -26.73
N ASP A 218 -5.82 8.24 -27.08
CA ASP A 218 -5.64 7.64 -28.39
C ASP A 218 -6.95 6.99 -28.85
N GLY A 219 -7.36 7.30 -30.09
CA GLY A 219 -8.64 6.81 -30.63
C GLY A 219 -9.87 7.16 -29.77
N GLY A 220 -9.84 8.28 -29.01
CA GLY A 220 -10.90 8.68 -28.08
C GLY A 220 -10.86 7.98 -26.72
N ARG A 221 -9.93 7.08 -26.49
CA ARG A 221 -9.75 6.36 -25.22
C ARG A 221 -8.64 6.99 -24.38
N LEU A 222 -8.91 7.18 -23.09
CA LEU A 222 -7.91 7.60 -22.11
C LEU A 222 -6.99 6.42 -21.78
N LEU A 223 -5.69 6.51 -22.13
CA LEU A 223 -4.69 5.49 -21.91
C LEU A 223 -3.79 5.77 -20.71
N GLY A 224 -3.88 6.95 -20.13
CA GLY A 224 -3.17 7.34 -18.93
C GLY A 224 -3.47 8.76 -18.54
N TYR A 225 -3.19 9.10 -17.29
CA TYR A 225 -3.29 10.48 -16.80
C TYR A 225 -2.31 10.76 -15.67
N ALA A 226 -1.96 12.04 -15.53
CA ALA A 226 -1.28 12.58 -14.36
C ALA A 226 -2.25 13.49 -13.60
N ALA A 227 -2.49 13.19 -12.32
CA ALA A 227 -3.18 14.08 -11.40
C ALA A 227 -2.14 14.82 -10.58
N TYR A 228 -2.20 16.15 -10.57
CA TYR A 228 -1.19 17.00 -9.96
C TYR A 228 -1.79 18.31 -9.43
N ARG A 229 -1.10 18.91 -8.47
CA ARG A 229 -1.40 20.25 -7.96
C ARG A 229 -0.16 21.13 -7.96
N PHE A 230 -0.38 22.46 -7.98
CA PHE A 230 0.66 23.43 -7.69
C PHE A 230 0.64 23.77 -6.21
N GLU A 231 1.79 23.74 -5.59
CA GLU A 231 1.98 24.14 -4.20
C GLU A 231 2.92 25.35 -4.15
N SER A 232 2.50 26.42 -3.48
CA SER A 232 3.36 27.58 -3.29
C SER A 232 4.56 27.23 -2.39
N THR A 233 5.75 27.61 -2.81
CA THR A 233 6.99 27.47 -2.04
C THR A 233 7.41 28.78 -1.35
N SER A 234 6.64 29.87 -1.53
CA SER A 234 6.89 31.18 -0.94
C SER A 234 5.62 31.81 -0.42
N ALA A 235 5.66 32.33 0.79
CA ALA A 235 4.54 33.06 1.39
C ALA A 235 4.32 34.47 0.76
N CYS A 236 5.33 35.02 0.07
CA CYS A 236 5.30 36.38 -0.46
C CYS A 236 5.42 36.45 -1.98
N ASN A 237 5.68 35.36 -2.68
CA ASN A 237 5.85 35.34 -4.13
C ASN A 237 5.04 34.20 -4.77
N TYR A 238 3.90 34.56 -5.37
CA TYR A 238 2.97 33.60 -5.99
C TYR A 238 3.54 32.90 -7.24
N THR A 239 4.68 33.34 -7.79
CA THR A 239 5.34 32.71 -8.94
C THR A 239 6.28 31.58 -8.53
N GLN A 240 6.51 31.40 -7.23
CA GLN A 240 7.36 30.35 -6.70
C GLN A 240 6.50 29.14 -6.32
N ASN A 241 6.50 28.13 -7.18
CA ASN A 241 5.69 26.94 -7.00
C ASN A 241 6.50 25.67 -7.25
N ARG A 242 5.99 24.56 -6.72
CA ARG A 242 6.36 23.20 -7.09
C ARG A 242 5.13 22.42 -7.57
N LEU A 243 5.35 21.41 -8.38
CA LEU A 243 4.33 20.46 -8.77
C LEU A 243 4.36 19.28 -7.79
N SER A 244 3.23 18.94 -7.20
CA SER A 244 3.02 17.67 -6.50
C SER A 244 2.20 16.75 -7.38
N VAL A 245 2.77 15.61 -7.78
CA VAL A 245 2.08 14.59 -8.57
C VAL A 245 1.41 13.63 -7.60
N GLU A 246 0.08 13.71 -7.53
CA GLU A 246 -0.74 12.90 -6.64
C GLU A 246 -0.94 11.48 -7.20
N GLU A 247 -1.05 11.38 -8.52
CA GLU A 247 -1.26 10.10 -9.19
C GLU A 247 -0.70 10.12 -10.62
N LEU A 248 -0.06 9.01 -11.02
CA LEU A 248 0.46 8.81 -12.36
C LEU A 248 0.04 7.42 -12.85
N VAL A 249 -0.88 7.39 -13.81
CA VAL A 249 -1.50 6.20 -14.37
C VAL A 249 -1.17 6.12 -15.85
N TYR A 250 -0.71 4.94 -16.32
CA TYR A 250 -0.30 4.78 -17.72
C TYR A 250 -0.40 3.33 -18.19
N GLU A 251 -0.81 3.12 -19.43
CA GLU A 251 -0.93 1.78 -20.00
C GLU A 251 0.40 1.25 -20.57
N ASN A 252 1.36 2.13 -20.90
CA ASN A 252 2.66 1.76 -21.46
C ASN A 252 3.69 2.90 -21.32
N GLY A 253 4.95 2.62 -21.68
CA GLY A 253 6.05 3.58 -21.55
C GLY A 253 5.92 4.82 -22.44
N THR A 254 5.26 4.74 -23.59
CA THR A 254 4.99 5.90 -24.46
C THR A 254 4.06 6.89 -23.76
N VAL A 255 2.98 6.38 -23.17
CA VAL A 255 2.03 7.18 -22.38
C VAL A 255 2.72 7.81 -21.16
N LEU A 256 3.53 7.02 -20.43
CA LEU A 256 4.29 7.51 -19.29
C LEU A 256 5.20 8.68 -19.68
N ARG A 257 6.02 8.52 -20.73
CA ARG A 257 6.93 9.58 -21.22
C ARG A 257 6.15 10.81 -21.67
N ALA A 258 5.01 10.65 -22.33
CA ALA A 258 4.16 11.74 -22.76
C ALA A 258 3.62 12.54 -21.57
N LEU A 259 3.11 11.87 -20.54
CA LEU A 259 2.59 12.52 -19.33
C LEU A 259 3.70 13.27 -18.58
N LEU A 260 4.87 12.65 -18.41
CA LEU A 260 6.03 13.32 -17.81
C LEU A 260 6.49 14.54 -18.63
N GLY A 261 6.49 14.41 -19.97
CA GLY A 261 6.80 15.53 -20.86
C GLY A 261 5.76 16.66 -20.78
N GLY A 262 4.50 16.31 -20.58
CA GLY A 262 3.43 17.30 -20.33
C GLY A 262 3.58 18.03 -18.99
N LEU A 263 4.03 17.32 -17.94
CA LEU A 263 4.39 17.95 -16.65
C LEU A 263 5.61 18.86 -16.79
N ARG A 264 6.62 18.46 -17.58
CA ARG A 264 7.78 19.30 -17.88
C ARG A 264 7.41 20.62 -18.50
N MET A 265 6.37 20.69 -19.31
CA MET A 265 5.89 21.95 -19.93
C MET A 265 5.47 23.01 -18.91
N GLN A 266 5.36 22.66 -17.62
CA GLN A 266 5.06 23.59 -16.54
C GLN A 266 6.32 24.16 -15.87
N GLU A 267 7.50 23.98 -16.44
CA GLU A 267 8.79 24.39 -15.86
C GLU A 267 8.91 25.90 -15.62
N ASP A 268 8.14 26.73 -16.35
CA ASP A 268 8.04 28.18 -16.14
C ASP A 268 7.18 28.56 -14.93
N LEU A 269 6.27 27.68 -14.51
CA LEU A 269 5.37 27.91 -13.37
C LEU A 269 5.83 27.18 -12.10
N ALA A 270 6.56 26.07 -12.23
CA ALA A 270 7.03 25.27 -11.11
C ALA A 270 8.45 24.77 -11.37
N GLN A 271 9.38 25.12 -10.47
CA GLN A 271 10.80 24.80 -10.61
C GLN A 271 11.11 23.36 -10.24
N THR A 272 10.29 22.76 -9.39
CA THR A 272 10.48 21.39 -8.86
C THR A 272 9.21 20.57 -9.03
N VAL A 273 9.37 19.30 -9.35
CA VAL A 273 8.30 18.30 -9.30
C VAL A 273 8.58 17.31 -8.20
N ILE A 274 7.56 17.00 -7.38
CA ILE A 274 7.56 15.89 -6.44
C ILE A 274 6.73 14.76 -7.04
N LEU A 275 7.32 13.58 -7.14
CA LEU A 275 6.67 12.40 -7.71
C LEU A 275 6.89 11.20 -6.80
N ARG A 276 5.80 10.50 -6.46
CA ARG A 276 5.83 9.25 -5.71
C ARG A 276 5.54 8.06 -6.61
N THR A 277 6.33 7.02 -6.48
CA THR A 277 6.17 5.79 -7.26
C THR A 277 6.61 4.56 -6.48
N GLY A 278 6.03 3.40 -6.80
CA GLY A 278 6.52 2.10 -6.35
C GLY A 278 7.58 1.50 -7.30
N GLU A 279 7.86 2.17 -8.43
CA GLU A 279 8.83 1.70 -9.42
C GLU A 279 10.26 2.00 -8.94
N GLU A 280 11.01 0.96 -8.56
CA GLU A 280 12.37 1.12 -8.02
C GLU A 280 13.38 1.59 -9.08
N ASP A 281 13.10 1.29 -10.36
CA ASP A 281 13.97 1.61 -11.50
C ASP A 281 13.56 2.91 -12.23
N PHE A 282 12.65 3.71 -11.64
CA PHE A 282 12.14 4.94 -12.24
C PHE A 282 13.26 5.92 -12.66
N HIS A 283 14.38 5.94 -11.94
CA HIS A 283 15.53 6.80 -12.25
C HIS A 283 16.14 6.55 -13.63
N HIS A 284 15.98 5.35 -14.21
CA HIS A 284 16.43 5.06 -15.57
C HIS A 284 15.63 5.80 -16.67
N LEU A 285 14.51 6.40 -16.32
CA LEU A 285 13.71 7.21 -17.23
C LEU A 285 14.28 8.62 -17.46
N LEU A 286 15.17 9.06 -16.56
CA LEU A 286 15.65 10.42 -16.44
C LEU A 286 17.10 10.53 -16.89
N ASP A 287 17.44 11.59 -17.63
CA ASP A 287 18.83 11.88 -18.01
C ASP A 287 19.65 12.36 -16.79
N ASP A 288 19.02 13.10 -15.87
CA ASP A 288 19.60 13.54 -14.61
C ASP A 288 18.57 13.33 -13.47
N PRO A 289 18.64 12.24 -12.72
CA PRO A 289 17.73 11.94 -11.62
C PRO A 289 18.15 12.57 -10.28
N GLN A 290 19.06 13.55 -10.26
CA GLN A 290 19.56 14.13 -9.03
C GLN A 290 18.43 14.76 -8.19
N ASP A 291 18.34 14.35 -6.93
CA ASP A 291 17.38 14.88 -5.96
C ASP A 291 17.74 16.32 -5.55
N VAL A 292 16.75 17.20 -5.53
CA VAL A 292 16.92 18.61 -5.13
C VAL A 292 16.19 18.95 -3.82
N SER A 293 15.84 17.94 -3.01
CA SER A 293 15.19 18.16 -1.71
C SER A 293 16.08 18.83 -0.66
N GLY A 294 17.39 18.87 -0.90
CA GLY A 294 18.38 19.36 0.06
C GLY A 294 18.84 18.31 1.08
N ASN A 295 18.39 17.07 0.96
CA ASN A 295 18.94 15.94 1.71
C ASN A 295 20.17 15.42 0.99
N TYR A 296 21.30 15.30 1.69
CA TYR A 296 22.54 14.85 1.08
C TYR A 296 23.11 13.65 1.82
N ILE A 297 23.53 12.66 1.03
CA ILE A 297 24.42 11.59 1.52
C ILE A 297 25.84 12.17 1.54
N ASP A 298 26.55 11.99 2.65
CA ASP A 298 27.91 12.50 2.81
C ASP A 298 28.85 11.99 1.71
N TYR A 299 29.91 12.76 1.47
CA TYR A 299 30.96 12.52 0.50
C TYR A 299 30.53 12.89 -0.92
N GLY A 300 30.75 12.09 -1.92
CA GLY A 300 30.49 12.39 -3.34
C GLY A 300 29.28 11.65 -3.92
N PHE A 301 28.38 11.16 -3.08
CA PHE A 301 27.19 10.45 -3.54
C PHE A 301 26.09 11.43 -3.90
N LEU A 302 25.53 11.28 -5.10
CA LEU A 302 24.35 12.02 -5.56
C LEU A 302 23.12 11.12 -5.40
N GLN A 303 22.24 11.50 -4.49
CA GLN A 303 21.00 10.77 -4.28
C GLN A 303 20.01 11.06 -5.41
N THR A 304 19.17 10.07 -5.70
CA THR A 304 18.14 10.18 -6.74
C THR A 304 16.74 10.33 -6.15
N ASN A 305 16.52 9.81 -4.95
CA ASN A 305 15.20 9.79 -4.29
C ASN A 305 15.33 9.49 -2.81
N VAL A 306 14.22 9.69 -2.10
CA VAL A 306 14.03 9.17 -0.74
C VAL A 306 13.17 7.92 -0.79
N SER A 307 13.54 6.89 -0.04
CA SER A 307 12.82 5.60 -0.01
C SER A 307 12.18 5.40 1.36
N ALA A 308 10.92 4.97 1.36
CA ALA A 308 10.16 4.65 2.57
C ALA A 308 9.59 3.23 2.52
N VAL A 309 9.22 2.70 3.69
CA VAL A 309 8.32 1.55 3.76
C VAL A 309 6.94 2.05 3.32
N GLY A 310 6.40 1.44 2.27
CA GLY A 310 5.01 1.65 1.88
C GLY A 310 4.08 0.81 2.77
N THR A 311 3.44 -0.19 2.19
CA THR A 311 2.58 -1.11 2.94
C THR A 311 3.32 -2.20 3.67
N MET A 312 2.67 -2.73 4.71
CA MET A 312 3.03 -4.02 5.31
C MET A 312 1.90 -5.03 5.09
N PHE A 313 2.26 -6.29 4.86
CA PHE A 313 1.33 -7.39 4.57
C PHE A 313 1.38 -8.48 5.62
N LYS A 314 0.22 -9.10 5.88
CA LYS A 314 0.12 -10.35 6.63
C LYS A 314 -0.90 -11.26 5.95
N LEU A 315 -0.49 -12.47 5.59
CA LEU A 315 -1.40 -13.47 4.99
C LEU A 315 -2.45 -13.90 6.03
N THR A 316 -3.69 -14.00 5.59
CA THR A 316 -4.79 -14.52 6.43
C THR A 316 -4.65 -16.04 6.64
N ASP A 317 -4.22 -16.75 5.59
CA ASP A 317 -3.90 -18.18 5.59
C ASP A 317 -2.92 -18.45 4.44
N GLY A 318 -1.74 -19.01 4.76
CA GLY A 318 -0.70 -19.25 3.75
C GLY A 318 -1.10 -20.33 2.74
N ALA A 319 -1.81 -21.38 3.17
CA ALA A 319 -2.25 -22.45 2.28
C ALA A 319 -3.37 -21.96 1.35
N ASP A 320 -4.31 -21.17 1.86
CA ASP A 320 -5.36 -20.57 1.03
C ASP A 320 -4.77 -19.59 0.02
N PHE A 321 -3.79 -18.78 0.43
CA PHE A 321 -3.05 -17.90 -0.48
C PHE A 321 -2.44 -18.70 -1.65
N VAL A 322 -1.71 -19.79 -1.38
CA VAL A 322 -1.10 -20.63 -2.42
C VAL A 322 -2.15 -21.22 -3.34
N ARG A 323 -3.26 -21.78 -2.79
CA ARG A 323 -4.34 -22.37 -3.61
C ARG A 323 -4.97 -21.33 -4.53
N ARG A 324 -5.29 -20.16 -4.02
CA ARG A 324 -6.02 -19.12 -4.76
C ARG A 324 -5.14 -18.32 -5.71
N THR A 325 -3.80 -18.41 -5.56
CA THR A 325 -2.83 -17.82 -6.49
C THR A 325 -2.10 -18.88 -7.31
N GLY A 326 -2.65 -20.11 -7.39
CA GLY A 326 -2.12 -21.23 -8.18
C GLY A 326 -1.93 -20.94 -9.69
N TYR A 327 -2.59 -19.91 -10.19
CA TYR A 327 -2.42 -19.41 -11.56
C TYR A 327 -1.11 -18.63 -11.79
N ARG A 328 -0.38 -18.24 -10.74
CA ARG A 328 0.92 -17.56 -10.87
C ARG A 328 1.89 -18.42 -11.67
N ASN A 329 2.55 -17.82 -12.66
CA ASN A 329 3.57 -18.47 -13.48
C ASN A 329 4.94 -18.42 -12.78
N PHE A 330 5.63 -19.54 -12.81
CA PHE A 330 7.00 -19.69 -12.30
C PHE A 330 7.93 -20.21 -13.40
N PRO A 331 9.25 -20.01 -13.28
CA PRO A 331 10.22 -20.72 -14.13
C PRO A 331 10.03 -22.23 -14.06
N ALA A 332 10.49 -22.96 -15.09
CA ALA A 332 10.47 -24.42 -15.08
C ALA A 332 11.34 -24.97 -13.95
N GLY A 333 10.81 -25.95 -13.24
CA GLY A 333 11.48 -26.62 -12.14
C GLY A 333 10.50 -27.42 -11.30
N THR A 334 11.02 -28.46 -10.63
CA THR A 334 10.24 -29.26 -9.67
C THR A 334 10.97 -29.23 -8.33
N LEU A 335 10.27 -28.79 -7.29
CA LEU A 335 10.81 -28.70 -5.94
C LEU A 335 9.67 -28.61 -4.93
N THR A 336 9.81 -29.27 -3.79
CA THR A 336 8.92 -29.08 -2.63
C THR A 336 9.67 -28.37 -1.51
N ALA A 337 9.16 -27.24 -1.05
CA ALA A 337 9.73 -26.47 0.04
C ALA A 337 8.81 -26.46 1.26
N ALA A 338 9.36 -26.63 2.45
CA ALA A 338 8.69 -26.40 3.72
C ALA A 338 9.15 -25.04 4.29
N PHE A 339 8.20 -24.19 4.63
CA PHE A 339 8.46 -22.92 5.33
C PHE A 339 8.01 -23.05 6.77
N ARG A 340 8.96 -22.97 7.70
CA ARG A 340 8.69 -22.99 9.14
C ARG A 340 8.79 -21.58 9.69
N TYR A 341 7.79 -21.20 10.45
CA TYR A 341 7.70 -19.86 11.05
C TYR A 341 6.91 -19.89 12.35
N ARG A 342 7.23 -18.93 13.25
CA ARG A 342 6.40 -18.70 14.40
C ARG A 342 5.23 -17.80 14.03
N ASN A 343 4.01 -18.21 14.30
CA ASN A 343 2.84 -17.35 14.24
C ASN A 343 2.85 -16.42 15.45
N GLU A 344 3.18 -15.14 15.22
CA GLU A 344 3.41 -14.14 16.26
C GLU A 344 2.15 -13.87 17.12
N MET A 345 0.96 -13.99 16.51
CA MET A 345 -0.30 -13.71 17.18
C MET A 345 -0.83 -14.92 17.95
N ALA A 346 -0.63 -16.12 17.43
CA ALA A 346 -1.04 -17.37 18.03
C ALA A 346 0.03 -17.96 18.98
N ASP A 347 1.24 -17.42 18.94
CA ASP A 347 2.41 -17.84 19.75
C ASP A 347 2.74 -19.34 19.60
N ARG A 348 2.70 -19.83 18.35
CA ARG A 348 2.99 -21.23 18.03
C ARG A 348 3.80 -21.35 16.74
N GLU A 349 4.54 -22.44 16.62
CA GLU A 349 5.23 -22.79 15.37
C GLU A 349 4.21 -23.32 14.35
N GLU A 350 4.37 -22.90 13.09
CA GLU A 350 3.56 -23.32 11.94
C GLU A 350 4.48 -23.69 10.79
N GLU A 351 3.97 -24.55 9.89
CA GLU A 351 4.66 -24.98 8.69
C GLU A 351 3.72 -24.87 7.48
N LEU A 352 4.20 -24.29 6.39
CA LEU A 352 3.54 -24.25 5.09
C LEU A 352 4.41 -25.01 4.08
N ARG A 353 3.86 -26.02 3.42
CA ARG A 353 4.56 -26.72 2.33
C ARG A 353 4.01 -26.33 0.98
N ILE A 354 4.93 -26.02 0.07
CA ILE A 354 4.63 -25.58 -1.29
C ILE A 354 5.42 -26.46 -2.27
N GLY A 355 4.70 -27.11 -3.17
CA GLY A 355 5.27 -27.84 -4.30
C GLY A 355 5.27 -26.97 -5.55
N PHE A 356 6.34 -27.00 -6.29
CA PHE A 356 6.50 -26.38 -7.61
C PHE A 356 6.61 -27.49 -8.67
N ALA A 357 5.78 -27.43 -9.69
CA ALA A 357 5.81 -28.31 -10.84
C ALA A 357 5.11 -27.62 -12.03
N ASP A 358 5.56 -27.89 -13.24
CA ASP A 358 4.95 -27.41 -14.49
C ASP A 358 4.72 -25.88 -14.53
N GLY A 359 5.65 -25.12 -13.93
CA GLY A 359 5.58 -23.67 -13.84
C GLY A 359 4.45 -23.13 -12.93
N ARG A 360 3.94 -23.96 -12.02
CA ARG A 360 2.90 -23.63 -11.04
C ARG A 360 3.33 -24.00 -9.63
N TRP A 361 2.63 -23.45 -8.66
CA TRP A 361 2.74 -23.89 -7.27
C TRP A 361 1.42 -24.45 -6.76
N ALA A 362 1.52 -25.30 -5.74
CA ALA A 362 0.38 -25.85 -5.01
C ALA A 362 0.78 -26.14 -3.56
N VAL A 363 -0.20 -26.24 -2.68
CA VAL A 363 0.04 -26.77 -1.32
C VAL A 363 0.47 -28.23 -1.47
N ALA A 364 1.58 -28.58 -0.83
CA ALA A 364 2.15 -29.92 -0.88
C ALA A 364 2.01 -30.67 0.45
N GLU A 365 2.03 -32.00 0.38
CA GLU A 365 2.12 -32.91 1.51
C GLU A 365 3.39 -33.76 1.40
N GLY A 366 3.73 -34.48 2.45
CA GLY A 366 4.89 -35.40 2.45
C GLY A 366 6.22 -34.70 2.73
N THR A 367 7.32 -35.24 2.21
CA THR A 367 8.68 -34.78 2.47
C THR A 367 9.02 -33.55 1.62
N ALA A 368 9.63 -32.57 2.23
CA ALA A 368 10.16 -31.41 1.52
C ALA A 368 11.62 -31.65 1.07
N ASP A 369 12.00 -31.12 -0.11
CA ASP A 369 13.36 -31.12 -0.61
C ASP A 369 14.24 -30.09 0.12
N VAL A 370 13.63 -29.04 0.68
CA VAL A 370 14.30 -28.00 1.45
C VAL A 370 13.35 -27.43 2.51
N THR A 371 13.89 -27.18 3.69
CA THR A 371 13.19 -26.46 4.75
C THR A 371 13.79 -25.08 4.93
N VAL A 372 12.95 -24.05 4.84
CA VAL A 372 13.30 -22.66 5.10
C VAL A 372 12.67 -22.21 6.41
N ILE A 373 13.49 -21.67 7.31
CA ILE A 373 13.04 -21.07 8.57
C ILE A 373 13.12 -19.54 8.43
N CYS A 374 12.00 -18.86 8.64
CA CYS A 374 11.93 -17.38 8.55
C CYS A 374 10.85 -16.84 9.49
N ARG A 375 10.73 -15.52 9.60
CA ARG A 375 9.61 -14.90 10.32
C ARG A 375 8.34 -14.96 9.51
N GLN A 376 7.19 -14.98 10.17
CA GLN A 376 5.87 -14.97 9.51
C GLN A 376 5.73 -13.83 8.49
N GLY A 377 6.14 -12.61 8.87
CA GLY A 377 6.08 -11.47 7.95
C GLY A 377 7.04 -11.59 6.77
N ASP A 378 8.21 -12.23 6.93
CA ASP A 378 9.16 -12.42 5.84
C ASP A 378 8.67 -13.51 4.87
N LEU A 379 7.93 -14.51 5.35
CA LEU A 379 7.21 -15.43 4.48
C LEU A 379 6.14 -14.70 3.64
N ALA A 380 5.33 -13.82 4.25
CA ALA A 380 4.37 -13.01 3.52
C ALA A 380 5.04 -12.15 2.44
N ALA A 381 6.17 -11.52 2.77
CA ALA A 381 6.95 -10.72 1.82
C ALA A 381 7.52 -11.57 0.67
N LEU A 382 7.99 -12.79 0.93
CA LEU A 382 8.46 -13.73 -0.09
C LEU A 382 7.34 -14.16 -1.04
N LEU A 383 6.20 -14.57 -0.49
CA LEU A 383 5.08 -15.07 -1.29
C LEU A 383 4.44 -13.96 -2.13
N MET A 384 4.42 -12.73 -1.61
CA MET A 384 4.00 -11.55 -2.36
C MET A 384 5.07 -11.02 -3.34
N GLY A 385 6.32 -11.50 -3.27
CA GLY A 385 7.39 -11.05 -4.12
C GLY A 385 8.01 -9.69 -3.73
N SER A 386 7.74 -9.18 -2.53
CA SER A 386 8.33 -7.93 -2.02
C SER A 386 9.83 -8.05 -1.78
N CYS A 387 10.31 -9.24 -1.45
CA CYS A 387 11.73 -9.55 -1.29
C CYS A 387 12.08 -10.90 -1.88
N GLY A 388 13.36 -11.12 -2.18
CA GLY A 388 13.87 -12.40 -2.67
C GLY A 388 14.48 -13.26 -1.55
N LEU A 389 14.32 -14.58 -1.65
CA LEU A 389 14.87 -15.54 -0.68
C LEU A 389 16.40 -15.43 -0.56
N THR A 390 17.11 -15.21 -1.67
CA THR A 390 18.57 -15.01 -1.67
C THR A 390 18.98 -13.87 -0.74
N ALA A 391 18.24 -12.76 -0.74
CA ALA A 391 18.54 -11.62 0.12
C ALA A 391 18.32 -11.97 1.61
N LEU A 392 17.22 -12.64 1.94
CA LEU A 392 16.94 -13.05 3.32
C LEU A 392 18.00 -14.03 3.87
N LEU A 393 18.41 -15.02 3.07
CA LEU A 393 19.47 -15.97 3.43
C LEU A 393 20.81 -15.26 3.65
N ARG A 394 21.21 -14.37 2.71
CA ARG A 394 22.47 -13.64 2.79
C ARG A 394 22.55 -12.74 4.04
N MET A 395 21.42 -12.15 4.43
CA MET A 395 21.35 -11.27 5.62
C MET A 395 21.10 -12.03 6.93
N GLY A 396 20.95 -13.36 6.89
CA GLY A 396 20.61 -14.17 8.07
C GLY A 396 19.18 -13.95 8.60
N ALA A 397 18.29 -13.34 7.80
CA ALA A 397 16.88 -13.16 8.12
C ALA A 397 16.06 -14.45 7.87
N ALA A 398 16.61 -15.38 7.09
CA ALA A 398 16.13 -16.74 6.92
C ALA A 398 17.32 -17.71 6.97
N SER A 399 17.03 -19.00 7.23
CA SER A 399 17.99 -20.10 7.08
C SER A 399 17.36 -21.24 6.30
N ALA A 400 18.19 -22.08 5.69
CA ALA A 400 17.75 -23.28 4.96
C ALA A 400 18.67 -24.44 5.31
N ASP A 401 18.12 -25.66 5.31
CA ASP A 401 18.84 -26.89 5.60
C ASP A 401 19.66 -27.41 4.40
N ASP A 402 19.32 -27.03 3.16
CA ASP A 402 20.04 -27.34 1.93
C ASP A 402 20.28 -26.07 1.11
N ALA A 403 21.56 -25.69 0.93
CA ALA A 403 21.94 -24.47 0.25
C ALA A 403 21.72 -24.52 -1.28
N GLU A 404 21.84 -25.71 -1.90
CA GLU A 404 21.63 -25.88 -3.34
C GLU A 404 20.14 -25.80 -3.68
N LYS A 405 19.31 -26.53 -2.93
CA LYS A 405 17.86 -26.49 -3.07
C LYS A 405 17.29 -25.10 -2.73
N ALA A 406 17.86 -24.40 -1.76
CA ALA A 406 17.49 -23.03 -1.44
C ALA A 406 17.80 -22.05 -2.58
N ARG A 407 18.91 -22.24 -3.34
CA ARG A 407 19.19 -21.46 -4.56
C ARG A 407 18.17 -21.73 -5.66
N GLN A 408 17.80 -23.00 -5.88
CA GLN A 408 16.75 -23.37 -6.83
C GLN A 408 15.39 -22.75 -6.41
N LEU A 409 15.03 -22.85 -5.15
CA LEU A 409 13.81 -22.21 -4.61
C LEU A 409 13.80 -20.69 -4.79
N ALA A 410 14.94 -20.04 -4.59
CA ALA A 410 15.07 -18.59 -4.78
C ALA A 410 14.85 -18.17 -6.24
N GLN A 411 15.26 -18.99 -7.21
CA GLN A 411 14.98 -18.76 -8.63
C GLN A 411 13.49 -18.94 -8.95
N LEU A 412 12.86 -19.99 -8.41
CA LEU A 412 11.42 -20.22 -8.56
C LEU A 412 10.60 -19.06 -7.97
N LEU A 413 10.94 -18.59 -6.78
CA LEU A 413 10.22 -17.51 -6.10
C LEU A 413 10.51 -16.10 -6.64
N TYR A 414 11.42 -15.97 -7.62
CA TYR A 414 11.73 -14.67 -8.18
C TYR A 414 10.47 -14.00 -8.75
N CYS A 415 10.22 -12.75 -8.36
CA CYS A 415 9.10 -11.97 -8.82
C CYS A 415 9.60 -10.81 -9.67
N VAL A 416 9.19 -10.79 -10.94
CA VAL A 416 9.61 -9.75 -11.89
C VAL A 416 9.05 -8.40 -11.50
N GLN A 417 7.78 -8.35 -11.10
CA GLN A 417 7.12 -7.13 -10.63
C GLN A 417 6.86 -7.24 -9.13
N LYS A 418 7.55 -6.43 -8.35
CA LYS A 418 7.28 -6.29 -6.91
C LYS A 418 5.90 -5.67 -6.70
N PRO A 419 5.22 -6.01 -5.57
CA PRO A 419 3.93 -5.41 -5.29
C PRO A 419 4.07 -3.90 -5.09
N TRP A 420 3.20 -3.16 -5.71
CA TRP A 420 3.15 -1.71 -5.65
C TRP A 420 1.77 -1.27 -5.19
N LEU A 421 1.68 -0.45 -4.16
CA LEU A 421 0.42 0.13 -3.71
C LEU A 421 0.30 1.58 -4.18
N ASN A 422 -0.91 1.92 -4.62
CA ASN A 422 -1.30 3.24 -5.12
C ASN A 422 -2.45 3.87 -4.30
N ALA A 423 -2.76 3.35 -3.13
CA ALA A 423 -3.80 3.89 -2.26
C ALA A 423 -3.20 4.52 -1.01
N ASP A 424 -3.68 5.70 -0.68
CA ASP A 424 -3.40 6.40 0.58
C ASP A 424 -4.60 6.20 1.52
N TYR A 425 -4.47 5.27 2.48
CA TYR A 425 -5.53 4.97 3.47
C TYR A 425 -5.01 4.84 4.89
#